data_f9fd1c14eb99e9248e32ef0e069e701c
#
_entry.id   f9fd1c14eb99e9248e32ef0e069e701c
#
_cell.length_a   1.000
_cell.length_b   1.000
_cell.length_c   1.000
_cell.angle_alpha   90.00
_cell.angle_beta   90.00
_cell.angle_gamma   90.00
#
_symmetry.space_group_name_H-M   'P 1'
#
loop_
_entity.id
_entity.type
_entity.pdbx_description
1 polymer ?
#
loop_
_entity_poly.entity_id
_entity_poly.type
_entity_poly.pdbx_seq_one_letter_code
_entity_poly.pdbx_strand_id
1 'polypeptide(L)'
;METSWHESFADRYAEWSAGRTADIPFYASLAREADGPVVELAVGTGRVAIPVAQATGRTVIGIDSSPAMLAQARTAAATAGARLDLREGDMRDLALDEPAALVYCPFRALLHLPSWADRRRTFERVAASLRPDGRFAWDAFAFDHHTAVRLDGSHQQEPAPHTTRYSVGDNRIDLTLDGGGTSSMWWATKNEWLGLIDVAGLEVEALYGGFAGEPFTGERTEYVFIARRRSAG
;
A
#
# COMPACT_ATOMS: atom_id res chain seq x y z
N MET A 1 -8.61 -19.59 -9.52
CA MET A 1 -8.26 -18.32 -8.82
C MET A 1 -6.79 -18.39 -8.51
N GLU A 2 -5.99 -17.51 -9.06
CA GLU A 2 -4.61 -17.37 -8.60
C GLU A 2 -4.66 -17.04 -7.12
N THR A 3 -3.99 -17.86 -6.32
CA THR A 3 -3.85 -17.62 -4.88
C THR A 3 -3.11 -16.29 -4.73
N SER A 4 -3.68 -15.33 -4.02
CA SER A 4 -3.01 -14.06 -3.80
C SER A 4 -1.68 -14.32 -3.08
N TRP A 5 -0.68 -13.49 -3.33
CA TRP A 5 0.60 -13.50 -2.61
C TRP A 5 0.43 -13.74 -1.11
N HIS A 6 -0.58 -13.14 -0.50
CA HIS A 6 -0.80 -13.14 0.94
C HIS A 6 -1.04 -14.52 1.53
N GLU A 7 -1.82 -15.38 0.87
CA GLU A 7 -2.12 -16.72 1.37
C GLU A 7 -0.92 -17.64 1.31
N SER A 8 -0.15 -17.57 0.23
CA SER A 8 1.06 -18.39 0.06
C SER A 8 2.26 -17.89 0.86
N PHE A 9 2.18 -16.68 1.40
CA PHE A 9 3.32 -15.99 2.03
C PHE A 9 3.07 -15.48 3.44
N ALA A 10 1.86 -15.61 3.98
CA ALA A 10 1.52 -15.06 5.29
C ALA A 10 2.56 -15.43 6.37
N ASP A 11 3.02 -16.67 6.37
CA ASP A 11 4.02 -17.16 7.34
C ASP A 11 5.43 -16.60 7.13
N ARG A 12 5.76 -16.17 5.91
CA ARG A 12 7.08 -15.63 5.54
C ARG A 12 7.09 -14.12 5.38
N TYR A 13 5.91 -13.49 5.36
CA TYR A 13 5.80 -12.06 5.12
C TYR A 13 6.48 -11.22 6.20
N ALA A 14 6.38 -11.64 7.46
CA ALA A 14 7.03 -10.94 8.57
C ALA A 14 8.56 -10.90 8.39
N GLU A 15 9.17 -12.01 7.96
CA GLU A 15 10.60 -12.11 7.64
C GLU A 15 10.93 -11.25 6.40
N TRP A 16 10.12 -11.35 5.34
CA TRP A 16 10.29 -10.57 4.10
C TRP A 16 10.23 -9.06 4.34
N SER A 17 9.36 -8.62 5.21
CA SER A 17 9.16 -7.19 5.51
C SER A 17 10.00 -6.67 6.67
N ALA A 18 10.71 -7.56 7.37
CA ALA A 18 11.58 -7.19 8.50
C ALA A 18 12.62 -6.14 8.09
N GLY A 19 12.83 -5.14 8.93
CA GLY A 19 13.76 -4.05 8.65
C GLY A 19 13.27 -2.98 7.66
N ARG A 20 12.13 -3.16 7.02
CA ARG A 20 11.52 -2.14 6.12
C ARG A 20 10.62 -1.22 6.93
N THR A 21 11.19 -0.18 7.52
CA THR A 21 10.52 0.70 8.48
C THR A 21 10.56 2.18 8.09
N ALA A 22 11.20 2.52 6.97
CA ALA A 22 11.38 3.91 6.53
C ALA A 22 10.05 4.65 6.24
N ASP A 23 8.99 3.91 5.89
CA ASP A 23 7.66 4.42 5.61
C ASP A 23 6.84 4.72 6.89
N ILE A 24 7.14 4.05 8.00
CA ILE A 24 6.37 4.15 9.25
C ILE A 24 6.30 5.59 9.79
N PRO A 25 7.42 6.35 9.93
CA PRO A 25 7.36 7.71 10.42
C PRO A 25 6.50 8.64 9.56
N PHE A 26 6.50 8.43 8.25
CA PHE A 26 5.72 9.20 7.30
C PHE A 26 4.20 9.00 7.53
N TYR A 27 3.74 7.75 7.54
CA TYR A 27 2.32 7.46 7.78
C TYR A 27 1.88 7.83 9.21
N ALA A 28 2.76 7.65 10.19
CA ALA A 28 2.49 8.09 11.56
C ALA A 28 2.35 9.62 11.67
N SER A 29 3.10 10.39 10.88
CA SER A 29 2.96 11.85 10.84
C SER A 29 1.59 12.25 10.28
N LEU A 30 1.19 11.68 9.14
CA LEU A 30 -0.12 11.93 8.55
C LEU A 30 -1.26 11.55 9.51
N ALA A 31 -1.12 10.42 10.22
CA ALA A 31 -2.11 9.97 11.17
C ALA A 31 -2.21 10.86 12.42
N ARG A 32 -1.12 11.52 12.84
CA ARG A 32 -1.15 12.53 13.94
C ARG A 32 -1.93 13.78 13.54
N GLU A 33 -1.78 14.21 12.28
CA GLU A 33 -2.48 15.38 11.73
C GLU A 33 -3.96 15.10 11.44
N ALA A 34 -4.33 13.82 11.28
CA ALA A 34 -5.69 13.44 10.97
C ALA A 34 -6.64 13.75 12.14
N ASP A 35 -7.75 14.46 11.85
CA ASP A 35 -8.81 14.75 12.83
C ASP A 35 -10.04 13.88 12.52
N GLY A 36 -9.96 12.58 12.78
CA GLY A 36 -11.02 11.61 12.52
C GLY A 36 -10.48 10.19 12.29
N PRO A 37 -11.30 9.28 11.75
CA PRO A 37 -10.91 7.89 11.51
C PRO A 37 -9.70 7.79 10.59
N VAL A 38 -8.79 6.86 10.96
CA VAL A 38 -7.57 6.52 10.21
C VAL A 38 -7.68 5.08 9.73
N VAL A 39 -7.51 4.86 8.43
CA VAL A 39 -7.72 3.57 7.77
C VAL A 39 -6.47 3.15 7.01
N GLU A 40 -6.00 1.93 7.23
CA GLU A 40 -4.96 1.28 6.43
C GLU A 40 -5.58 0.23 5.51
N LEU A 41 -5.33 0.34 4.20
CA LEU A 41 -5.68 -0.67 3.20
C LEU A 41 -4.52 -1.66 3.04
N ALA A 42 -4.86 -2.94 2.84
CA ALA A 42 -3.90 -4.05 2.82
C ALA A 42 -3.02 -4.06 4.08
N VAL A 43 -3.67 -4.05 5.25
CA VAL A 43 -2.98 -3.95 6.54
C VAL A 43 -2.01 -5.10 6.81
N GLY A 44 -2.18 -6.23 6.13
CA GLY A 44 -1.33 -7.40 6.28
C GLY A 44 -1.21 -7.86 7.74
N THR A 45 0.01 -8.00 8.20
CA THR A 45 0.34 -8.37 9.60
C THR A 45 0.34 -7.18 10.57
N GLY A 46 -0.05 -5.98 10.10
CA GLY A 46 -0.05 -4.77 10.92
C GLY A 46 1.29 -4.04 10.99
N ARG A 47 2.20 -4.30 10.06
CA ARG A 47 3.57 -3.74 10.06
C ARG A 47 3.60 -2.22 10.21
N VAL A 48 2.68 -1.51 9.57
CA VAL A 48 2.56 -0.04 9.65
C VAL A 48 1.46 0.37 10.64
N ALA A 49 0.30 -0.30 10.62
CA ALA A 49 -0.82 0.03 11.50
C ALA A 49 -0.48 -0.01 13.00
N ILE A 50 0.29 -1.01 13.43
CA ILE A 50 0.68 -1.16 14.84
C ILE A 50 1.51 0.04 15.32
N PRO A 51 2.66 0.38 14.71
CA PRO A 51 3.42 1.55 15.13
C PRO A 51 2.68 2.88 14.92
N VAL A 52 1.82 2.99 13.92
CA VAL A 52 0.96 4.18 13.75
C VAL A 52 -0.03 4.31 14.91
N ALA A 53 -0.71 3.23 15.30
CA ALA A 53 -1.62 3.22 16.44
C ALA A 53 -0.90 3.58 17.76
N GLN A 54 0.30 3.02 17.98
CA GLN A 54 1.12 3.34 19.15
C GLN A 54 1.58 4.79 19.17
N ALA A 55 2.09 5.30 18.04
CA ALA A 55 2.62 6.66 17.94
C ALA A 55 1.54 7.75 18.08
N THR A 56 0.28 7.42 17.77
CA THR A 56 -0.84 8.37 17.79
C THR A 56 -1.79 8.17 18.97
N GLY A 57 -1.74 7.00 19.62
CA GLY A 57 -2.73 6.59 20.63
C GLY A 57 -4.13 6.34 20.06
N ARG A 58 -4.28 6.29 18.73
CA ARG A 58 -5.58 6.12 18.04
C ARG A 58 -5.85 4.65 17.74
N THR A 59 -7.10 4.32 17.51
CA THR A 59 -7.47 3.07 16.84
C THR A 59 -7.27 3.25 15.34
N VAL A 60 -6.54 2.33 14.70
CA VAL A 60 -6.41 2.28 13.25
C VAL A 60 -7.35 1.19 12.73
N ILE A 61 -8.18 1.53 11.75
CA ILE A 61 -9.00 0.57 11.02
C ILE A 61 -8.12 -0.08 9.97
N GLY A 62 -7.88 -1.39 10.06
CA GLY A 62 -7.07 -2.14 9.11
C GLY A 62 -7.93 -3.06 8.26
N ILE A 63 -7.83 -2.95 6.94
CA ILE A 63 -8.59 -3.77 5.99
C ILE A 63 -7.62 -4.64 5.21
N ASP A 64 -7.89 -5.95 5.15
CA ASP A 64 -7.14 -6.91 4.34
C ASP A 64 -8.06 -8.02 3.85
N SER A 65 -7.77 -8.56 2.67
CA SER A 65 -8.50 -9.68 2.09
C SER A 65 -8.03 -11.05 2.57
N SER A 66 -6.90 -11.12 3.29
CA SER A 66 -6.32 -12.37 3.80
C SER A 66 -6.69 -12.61 5.27
N PRO A 67 -7.51 -13.61 5.58
CA PRO A 67 -7.79 -14.01 6.96
C PRO A 67 -6.52 -14.41 7.73
N ALA A 68 -5.54 -15.04 7.06
CA ALA A 68 -4.29 -15.47 7.67
C ALA A 68 -3.45 -14.25 8.11
N MET A 69 -3.35 -13.22 7.26
CA MET A 69 -2.68 -11.94 7.59
C MET A 69 -3.37 -11.27 8.78
N LEU A 70 -4.69 -11.16 8.75
CA LEU A 70 -5.46 -10.55 9.85
C LEU A 70 -5.31 -11.30 11.17
N ALA A 71 -5.20 -12.63 11.14
CA ALA A 71 -4.94 -13.42 12.35
C ALA A 71 -3.59 -13.08 12.97
N GLN A 72 -2.55 -12.95 12.15
CA GLN A 72 -1.22 -12.52 12.60
C GLN A 72 -1.25 -11.08 13.12
N ALA A 73 -1.93 -10.16 12.41
CA ALA A 73 -2.08 -8.77 12.84
C ALA A 73 -2.76 -8.66 14.22
N ARG A 74 -3.81 -9.45 14.48
CA ARG A 74 -4.48 -9.48 15.79
C ARG A 74 -3.52 -9.91 16.91
N THR A 75 -2.73 -10.95 16.67
CA THR A 75 -1.74 -11.43 17.63
C THR A 75 -0.65 -10.39 17.87
N ALA A 76 -0.11 -9.81 16.82
CA ALA A 76 0.94 -8.80 16.90
C ALA A 76 0.44 -7.53 17.62
N ALA A 77 -0.76 -7.05 17.29
CA ALA A 77 -1.37 -5.89 17.91
C ALA A 77 -1.62 -6.10 19.42
N ALA A 78 -2.14 -7.29 19.81
CA ALA A 78 -2.33 -7.63 21.20
C ALA A 78 -1.00 -7.64 21.98
N THR A 79 0.04 -8.24 21.40
CA THR A 79 1.38 -8.27 22.00
C THR A 79 1.98 -6.88 22.16
N ALA A 80 1.75 -5.99 21.16
CA ALA A 80 2.26 -4.63 21.15
C ALA A 80 1.40 -3.63 21.95
N GLY A 81 0.23 -4.05 22.47
CA GLY A 81 -0.74 -3.17 23.13
C GLY A 81 -1.33 -2.10 22.19
N ALA A 82 -1.34 -2.36 20.88
CA ALA A 82 -1.86 -1.43 19.88
C ALA A 82 -3.36 -1.65 19.62
N ARG A 83 -4.09 -0.57 19.40
CA ARG A 83 -5.54 -0.65 19.13
C ARG A 83 -5.77 -0.67 17.62
N LEU A 84 -6.15 -1.84 17.09
CA LEU A 84 -6.55 -2.02 15.71
C LEU A 84 -7.99 -2.53 15.63
N ASP A 85 -8.78 -1.98 14.70
CA ASP A 85 -10.06 -2.51 14.24
C ASP A 85 -9.82 -3.24 12.91
N LEU A 86 -9.63 -4.56 12.98
CA LEU A 86 -9.22 -5.38 11.84
C LEU A 86 -10.43 -6.02 11.16
N ARG A 87 -10.64 -5.64 9.91
CA ARG A 87 -11.79 -6.04 9.09
C ARG A 87 -11.32 -6.82 7.86
N GLU A 88 -11.95 -7.96 7.59
CA GLU A 88 -11.77 -8.67 6.33
C GLU A 88 -12.51 -7.94 5.22
N GLY A 89 -11.83 -7.65 4.12
CA GLY A 89 -12.43 -6.96 2.99
C GLY A 89 -11.45 -6.68 1.87
N ASP A 90 -12.00 -6.45 0.68
CA ASP A 90 -11.25 -6.05 -0.50
C ASP A 90 -11.22 -4.52 -0.60
N MET A 91 -10.05 -3.94 -0.82
CA MET A 91 -9.90 -2.49 -0.97
C MET A 91 -10.71 -1.92 -2.15
N ARG A 92 -11.03 -2.76 -3.16
CA ARG A 92 -11.90 -2.41 -4.28
C ARG A 92 -13.36 -2.20 -3.88
N ASP A 93 -13.73 -2.68 -2.71
CA ASP A 93 -15.09 -2.62 -2.16
C ASP A 93 -15.15 -1.85 -0.83
N LEU A 94 -14.15 -1.00 -0.58
CA LEU A 94 -14.07 -0.20 0.63
C LEU A 94 -15.42 0.49 0.93
N ALA A 95 -15.93 0.25 2.12
CA ALA A 95 -17.07 0.92 2.69
C ALA A 95 -16.83 1.12 4.19
N LEU A 96 -17.02 2.34 4.66
CA LEU A 96 -16.80 2.72 6.05
C LEU A 96 -18.12 3.21 6.67
N ASP A 97 -18.31 2.95 7.96
CA ASP A 97 -19.47 3.43 8.71
C ASP A 97 -19.43 4.95 8.90
N GLU A 98 -18.21 5.51 8.99
CA GLU A 98 -17.96 6.95 9.13
C GLU A 98 -16.89 7.38 8.11
N PRO A 99 -17.00 8.59 7.53
CA PRO A 99 -16.00 9.11 6.61
C PRO A 99 -14.62 9.25 7.26
N ALA A 100 -13.57 8.73 6.60
CA ALA A 100 -12.21 8.77 7.09
C ALA A 100 -11.56 10.15 6.92
N ALA A 101 -10.74 10.54 7.88
CA ALA A 101 -9.84 11.68 7.75
C ALA A 101 -8.56 11.33 7.00
N LEU A 102 -8.11 10.08 7.14
CA LEU A 102 -6.96 9.54 6.44
C LEU A 102 -7.23 8.10 6.02
N VAL A 103 -7.05 7.82 4.74
CA VAL A 103 -6.87 6.46 4.21
C VAL A 103 -5.43 6.37 3.72
N TYR A 104 -4.72 5.29 4.03
CA TYR A 104 -3.39 5.07 3.47
C TYR A 104 -3.21 3.60 3.04
N CYS A 105 -2.35 3.41 2.04
CA CYS A 105 -2.07 2.11 1.46
C CYS A 105 -0.55 1.96 1.30
N PRO A 106 0.15 1.45 2.33
CA PRO A 106 1.61 1.41 2.35
C PRO A 106 2.17 0.21 1.59
N PHE A 107 3.49 0.22 1.44
CA PHE A 107 4.28 -0.89 0.98
C PHE A 107 3.89 -1.40 -0.39
N ARG A 108 3.56 -0.46 -1.29
CA ARG A 108 3.26 -0.74 -2.70
C ARG A 108 2.03 -1.64 -2.91
N ALA A 109 1.15 -1.75 -1.93
CA ALA A 109 0.06 -2.72 -1.97
C ALA A 109 -0.92 -2.47 -3.13
N LEU A 110 -1.08 -1.23 -3.60
CA LEU A 110 -1.87 -0.93 -4.80
C LEU A 110 -1.33 -1.59 -6.08
N LEU A 111 -0.05 -1.97 -6.10
CA LEU A 111 0.54 -2.68 -7.24
C LEU A 111 0.05 -4.13 -7.37
N HIS A 112 -0.61 -4.69 -6.35
CA HIS A 112 -1.24 -6.01 -6.44
C HIS A 112 -2.59 -5.98 -7.17
N LEU A 113 -3.10 -4.79 -7.51
CA LEU A 113 -4.28 -4.64 -8.33
C LEU A 113 -3.92 -4.78 -9.82
N PRO A 114 -4.42 -5.82 -10.52
CA PRO A 114 -3.89 -6.21 -11.84
C PRO A 114 -4.31 -5.28 -12.97
N SER A 115 -5.39 -4.54 -12.81
CA SER A 115 -5.94 -3.73 -13.89
C SER A 115 -6.12 -2.26 -13.50
N TRP A 116 -6.14 -1.41 -14.52
CA TRP A 116 -6.52 0.00 -14.35
C TRP A 116 -7.95 0.14 -13.79
N ALA A 117 -8.85 -0.76 -14.18
CA ALA A 117 -10.23 -0.77 -13.69
C ALA A 117 -10.30 -1.09 -12.18
N ASP A 118 -9.51 -2.05 -11.69
CA ASP A 118 -9.43 -2.37 -10.26
C ASP A 118 -8.90 -1.18 -9.46
N ARG A 119 -7.82 -0.55 -9.93
CA ARG A 119 -7.25 0.64 -9.30
C ARG A 119 -8.24 1.80 -9.31
N ARG A 120 -8.88 2.07 -10.45
CA ARG A 120 -9.91 3.10 -10.56
C ARG A 120 -11.02 2.86 -9.54
N ARG A 121 -11.57 1.65 -9.47
CA ARG A 121 -12.59 1.27 -8.50
C ARG A 121 -12.12 1.55 -7.06
N THR A 122 -10.89 1.15 -6.72
CA THR A 122 -10.31 1.41 -5.40
C THR A 122 -10.22 2.91 -5.10
N PHE A 123 -9.72 3.71 -6.04
CA PHE A 123 -9.61 5.17 -5.88
C PHE A 123 -10.98 5.84 -5.71
N GLU A 124 -11.98 5.43 -6.51
CA GLU A 124 -13.37 5.91 -6.39
C GLU A 124 -13.98 5.55 -5.03
N ARG A 125 -13.73 4.32 -4.54
CA ARG A 125 -14.21 3.88 -3.21
C ARG A 125 -13.51 4.62 -2.07
N VAL A 126 -12.21 4.85 -2.19
CA VAL A 126 -11.47 5.67 -1.23
C VAL A 126 -12.01 7.09 -1.22
N ALA A 127 -12.16 7.73 -2.38
CA ALA A 127 -12.68 9.09 -2.47
C ALA A 127 -14.10 9.21 -1.85
N ALA A 128 -14.96 8.22 -2.07
CA ALA A 128 -16.31 8.17 -1.49
C ALA A 128 -16.28 7.96 0.04
N SER A 129 -15.24 7.31 0.56
CA SER A 129 -15.07 7.03 1.99
C SER A 129 -14.32 8.13 2.74
N LEU A 130 -13.75 9.11 2.04
CA LEU A 130 -13.09 10.26 2.66
C LEU A 130 -14.11 11.34 3.05
N ARG A 131 -13.89 11.95 4.21
CA ARG A 131 -14.59 13.22 4.56
C ARG A 131 -14.11 14.36 3.65
N PRO A 132 -14.81 15.50 3.61
CA PRO A 132 -14.25 16.72 3.03
C PRO A 132 -12.86 16.97 3.64
N ASP A 133 -11.87 17.34 2.81
CA ASP A 133 -10.45 17.53 3.19
C ASP A 133 -9.75 16.27 3.73
N GLY A 134 -10.38 15.10 3.65
CA GLY A 134 -9.75 13.82 3.95
C GLY A 134 -8.65 13.49 2.94
N ARG A 135 -7.57 12.84 3.41
CA ARG A 135 -6.38 12.51 2.63
C ARG A 135 -6.32 11.03 2.27
N PHE A 136 -5.80 10.75 1.08
CA PHE A 136 -5.38 9.43 0.66
C PHE A 136 -3.88 9.44 0.40
N ALA A 137 -3.12 8.57 1.10
CA ALA A 137 -1.68 8.47 0.93
C ALA A 137 -1.27 7.05 0.55
N TRP A 138 -0.32 6.91 -0.40
CA TRP A 138 0.23 5.60 -0.80
C TRP A 138 1.62 5.74 -1.35
N ASP A 139 2.33 4.62 -1.42
CA ASP A 139 3.60 4.51 -2.11
C ASP A 139 3.57 3.47 -3.23
N ALA A 140 4.41 3.68 -4.23
CA ALA A 140 4.66 2.76 -5.32
C ALA A 140 6.06 2.97 -5.87
N PHE A 141 6.70 1.94 -6.41
CA PHE A 141 7.97 2.17 -7.10
C PHE A 141 7.74 2.87 -8.44
N ALA A 142 8.65 3.76 -8.81
CA ALA A 142 8.74 4.30 -10.15
C ALA A 142 9.43 3.27 -11.04
N PHE A 143 8.73 2.80 -12.08
CA PHE A 143 9.31 1.81 -13.01
C PHE A 143 10.55 2.38 -13.69
N ASP A 144 11.64 1.61 -13.64
CA ASP A 144 12.91 1.89 -14.29
C ASP A 144 13.30 0.73 -15.22
N HIS A 145 13.35 1.01 -16.51
CA HIS A 145 13.67 0.01 -17.52
C HIS A 145 15.10 -0.55 -17.40
N HIS A 146 16.06 0.22 -16.90
CA HIS A 146 17.43 -0.25 -16.66
C HIS A 146 17.45 -1.31 -15.55
N THR A 147 16.72 -1.04 -14.48
CA THR A 147 16.52 -2.00 -13.39
C THR A 147 15.77 -3.24 -13.88
N ALA A 148 14.72 -3.07 -14.68
CA ALA A 148 13.97 -4.19 -15.24
C ALA A 148 14.86 -5.11 -16.10
N VAL A 149 15.64 -4.55 -17.02
CA VAL A 149 16.59 -5.34 -17.87
C VAL A 149 17.64 -6.06 -17.02
N ARG A 150 18.14 -5.45 -15.97
CA ARG A 150 19.14 -6.02 -15.08
C ARG A 150 18.59 -7.16 -14.24
N LEU A 151 17.36 -7.05 -13.78
CA LEU A 151 16.76 -8.00 -12.84
C LEU A 151 15.94 -9.10 -13.53
N ASP A 152 15.54 -8.91 -14.79
CA ASP A 152 14.74 -9.91 -15.48
C ASP A 152 15.47 -11.24 -15.59
N GLY A 153 14.85 -12.29 -15.06
CA GLY A 153 15.44 -13.61 -14.98
C GLY A 153 16.54 -13.77 -13.92
N SER A 154 16.88 -12.73 -13.17
CA SER A 154 17.88 -12.82 -12.12
C SER A 154 17.34 -13.55 -10.89
N HIS A 155 18.22 -14.29 -10.22
CA HIS A 155 17.98 -14.89 -8.92
C HIS A 155 18.64 -14.02 -7.85
N GLN A 156 17.87 -13.67 -6.82
CA GLN A 156 18.29 -12.79 -5.73
C GLN A 156 18.19 -13.52 -4.40
N GLN A 157 19.08 -13.20 -3.45
CA GLN A 157 19.14 -13.86 -2.14
C GLN A 157 18.37 -13.06 -1.06
N GLU A 158 18.27 -11.76 -1.24
CA GLU A 158 17.66 -10.87 -0.26
C GLU A 158 16.34 -10.28 -0.80
N PRO A 159 15.34 -10.08 0.05
CA PRO A 159 15.25 -10.40 1.49
C PRO A 159 15.02 -11.90 1.76
N ALA A 160 14.68 -12.67 0.76
CA ALA A 160 14.63 -14.13 0.73
C ALA A 160 14.95 -14.60 -0.69
N PRO A 161 15.48 -15.82 -0.89
CA PRO A 161 15.83 -16.33 -2.22
C PRO A 161 14.61 -16.33 -3.17
N HIS A 162 14.75 -15.63 -4.30
CA HIS A 162 13.67 -15.49 -5.29
C HIS A 162 14.19 -15.18 -6.69
N THR A 163 13.38 -15.48 -7.68
CA THR A 163 13.60 -15.09 -9.08
C THR A 163 12.63 -13.98 -9.48
N THR A 164 13.14 -12.94 -10.14
CA THR A 164 12.34 -11.82 -10.66
C THR A 164 12.13 -11.99 -12.17
N ARG A 165 10.90 -11.79 -12.65
CA ARG A 165 10.54 -11.75 -14.06
C ARG A 165 9.74 -10.49 -14.38
N TYR A 166 10.06 -9.88 -15.53
CA TYR A 166 9.36 -8.70 -16.02
C TYR A 166 8.56 -9.02 -17.29
N SER A 167 7.27 -8.72 -17.28
CA SER A 167 6.42 -8.69 -18.48
C SER A 167 6.12 -7.24 -18.82
N VAL A 168 6.93 -6.65 -19.70
CA VAL A 168 6.79 -5.22 -20.05
C VAL A 168 5.45 -4.95 -20.75
N GLY A 169 4.99 -5.89 -21.59
CA GLY A 169 3.70 -5.75 -22.29
C GLY A 169 2.49 -5.71 -21.36
N ASP A 170 2.62 -6.32 -20.18
CA ASP A 170 1.55 -6.39 -19.17
C ASP A 170 1.77 -5.42 -18.01
N ASN A 171 2.82 -4.61 -18.04
CA ASN A 171 3.26 -3.80 -16.90
C ASN A 171 3.40 -4.63 -15.61
N ARG A 172 3.91 -5.87 -15.70
CA ARG A 172 3.92 -6.83 -14.59
C ARG A 172 5.33 -7.26 -14.17
N ILE A 173 5.49 -7.41 -12.87
CA ILE A 173 6.65 -8.06 -12.25
C ILE A 173 6.15 -9.26 -11.48
N ASP A 174 6.75 -10.42 -11.72
CA ASP A 174 6.54 -11.64 -10.96
C ASP A 174 7.77 -11.91 -10.09
N LEU A 175 7.55 -12.09 -8.80
CA LEU A 175 8.55 -12.54 -7.84
C LEU A 175 8.20 -13.96 -7.44
N THR A 176 9.03 -14.92 -7.82
CA THR A 176 8.83 -16.34 -7.47
C THR A 176 9.85 -16.73 -6.43
N LEU A 177 9.40 -17.14 -5.25
CA LEU A 177 10.29 -17.61 -4.19
C LEU A 177 10.82 -19.01 -4.45
N ASP A 178 12.02 -19.26 -3.98
CA ASP A 178 12.53 -20.61 -3.83
C ASP A 178 11.67 -21.39 -2.81
N GLY A 179 11.22 -22.56 -3.23
CA GLY A 179 10.27 -23.35 -2.43
C GLY A 179 8.80 -23.10 -2.74
N GLY A 180 8.50 -22.20 -3.71
CA GLY A 180 7.16 -22.00 -4.26
C GLY A 180 6.48 -20.71 -3.81
N GLY A 181 5.45 -20.36 -4.54
CA GLY A 181 4.69 -19.11 -4.38
C GLY A 181 5.22 -17.99 -5.28
N THR A 182 4.31 -17.35 -6.00
CA THR A 182 4.61 -16.20 -6.86
C THR A 182 3.78 -15.02 -6.43
N SER A 183 4.42 -13.86 -6.35
CA SER A 183 3.73 -12.58 -6.20
C SER A 183 3.82 -11.80 -7.48
N SER A 184 2.69 -11.30 -7.94
CA SER A 184 2.62 -10.43 -9.10
C SER A 184 2.30 -9.01 -8.68
N MET A 185 3.03 -8.05 -9.25
CA MET A 185 2.79 -6.63 -9.09
C MET A 185 2.70 -5.98 -10.47
N TRP A 186 1.72 -5.10 -10.65
CA TRP A 186 1.53 -4.34 -11.89
C TRP A 186 1.92 -2.89 -11.65
N TRP A 187 3.02 -2.44 -12.25
CA TRP A 187 3.43 -1.04 -12.10
C TRP A 187 2.54 -0.09 -12.86
N ALA A 188 2.55 1.15 -12.44
CA ALA A 188 1.92 2.26 -13.13
C ALA A 188 2.90 3.42 -13.25
N THR A 189 2.79 4.16 -14.35
CA THR A 189 3.54 5.39 -14.56
C THR A 189 2.98 6.52 -13.69
N LYS A 190 3.77 7.59 -13.50
CA LYS A 190 3.29 8.81 -12.84
C LYS A 190 1.98 9.32 -13.45
N ASN A 191 1.86 9.33 -14.77
CA ASN A 191 0.67 9.85 -15.44
C ASN A 191 -0.57 8.96 -15.24
N GLU A 192 -0.39 7.65 -15.11
CA GLU A 192 -1.49 6.75 -14.75
C GLU A 192 -1.99 7.03 -13.34
N TRP A 193 -1.08 7.24 -12.36
CA TRP A 193 -1.46 7.65 -11.00
C TRP A 193 -2.20 8.98 -10.99
N LEU A 194 -1.72 9.98 -11.72
CA LEU A 194 -2.39 11.28 -11.86
C LEU A 194 -3.78 11.15 -12.50
N GLY A 195 -3.92 10.30 -13.52
CA GLY A 195 -5.21 9.99 -14.12
C GLY A 195 -6.19 9.34 -13.16
N LEU A 196 -5.74 8.38 -12.32
CA LEU A 196 -6.57 7.75 -11.29
C LEU A 196 -7.04 8.75 -10.23
N ILE A 197 -6.16 9.65 -9.79
CA ILE A 197 -6.50 10.74 -8.87
C ILE A 197 -7.60 11.62 -9.46
N ASP A 198 -7.42 12.04 -10.72
CA ASP A 198 -8.37 12.94 -11.41
C ASP A 198 -9.75 12.32 -11.58
N VAL A 199 -9.82 11.10 -12.12
CA VAL A 199 -11.12 10.42 -12.39
C VAL A 199 -11.87 10.04 -11.10
N ALA A 200 -11.17 9.87 -9.97
CA ALA A 200 -11.76 9.63 -8.67
C ALA A 200 -12.25 10.91 -7.97
N GLY A 201 -12.07 12.08 -8.57
CA GLY A 201 -12.43 13.36 -7.94
C GLY A 201 -11.51 13.78 -6.80
N LEU A 202 -10.29 13.27 -6.80
CA LEU A 202 -9.22 13.66 -5.90
C LEU A 202 -8.32 14.72 -6.58
N GLU A 203 -7.48 15.36 -5.79
CA GLU A 203 -6.41 16.23 -6.27
C GLU A 203 -5.09 15.93 -5.56
N VAL A 204 -3.98 16.12 -6.24
CA VAL A 204 -2.65 15.90 -5.66
C VAL A 204 -2.37 17.00 -4.64
N GLU A 205 -2.12 16.61 -3.41
CA GLU A 205 -1.59 17.51 -2.37
C GLU A 205 -0.06 17.51 -2.39
N ALA A 206 0.56 16.31 -2.52
CA ALA A 206 2.00 16.18 -2.60
C ALA A 206 2.42 14.93 -3.39
N LEU A 207 3.60 15.00 -4.01
CA LEU A 207 4.32 13.87 -4.59
C LEU A 207 5.78 13.95 -4.18
N TYR A 208 6.22 12.99 -3.38
CA TYR A 208 7.60 12.86 -2.93
C TYR A 208 8.31 11.69 -3.62
N GLY A 209 9.64 11.75 -3.66
CA GLY A 209 10.52 10.70 -4.15
C GLY A 209 11.07 9.79 -3.04
N GLY A 210 10.53 9.93 -1.84
CA GLY A 210 10.89 9.14 -0.66
C GLY A 210 10.10 9.60 0.57
N PHE A 211 10.21 8.83 1.65
CA PHE A 211 9.41 9.03 2.88
C PHE A 211 9.91 10.16 3.80
N ALA A 212 11.06 10.75 3.52
CA ALA A 212 11.56 11.92 4.25
C ALA A 212 11.08 13.25 3.62
N GLY A 213 10.17 13.20 2.65
CA GLY A 213 9.58 14.38 2.02
C GLY A 213 10.43 14.96 0.90
N GLU A 214 11.38 14.20 0.37
CA GLU A 214 12.19 14.64 -0.78
C GLU A 214 11.31 14.80 -2.01
N PRO A 215 11.41 15.91 -2.74
CA PRO A 215 10.65 16.09 -3.98
C PRO A 215 10.91 14.95 -4.97
N PHE A 216 9.88 14.52 -5.68
CA PHE A 216 10.04 13.54 -6.75
C PHE A 216 10.79 14.16 -7.93
N THR A 217 11.90 13.52 -8.33
CA THR A 217 12.68 13.85 -9.51
C THR A 217 12.80 12.62 -10.42
N GLY A 218 13.28 12.80 -11.66
CA GLY A 218 13.47 11.69 -12.60
C GLY A 218 14.48 10.63 -12.18
N GLU A 219 15.28 10.90 -11.15
CA GLU A 219 16.28 9.97 -10.58
C GLU A 219 15.73 9.15 -9.41
N ARG A 220 14.52 9.47 -8.94
CA ARG A 220 13.90 8.79 -7.80
C ARG A 220 13.19 7.51 -8.25
N THR A 221 13.32 6.49 -7.43
CA THR A 221 12.77 5.15 -7.68
C THR A 221 11.48 4.87 -6.92
N GLU A 222 10.98 5.84 -6.17
CA GLU A 222 9.77 5.73 -5.37
C GLU A 222 8.81 6.89 -5.66
N TYR A 223 7.52 6.59 -5.73
CA TYR A 223 6.43 7.56 -5.64
C TYR A 223 5.84 7.48 -4.23
N VAL A 224 5.75 8.60 -3.54
CA VAL A 224 4.99 8.73 -2.30
C VAL A 224 3.97 9.84 -2.51
N PHE A 225 2.72 9.45 -2.75
CA PHE A 225 1.63 10.36 -3.05
C PHE A 225 0.83 10.70 -1.80
N ILE A 226 0.40 11.96 -1.72
CA ILE A 226 -0.72 12.40 -0.91
C ILE A 226 -1.73 13.04 -1.85
N ALA A 227 -2.96 12.55 -1.84
CA ALA A 227 -4.08 13.16 -2.52
C ALA A 227 -5.16 13.53 -1.50
N ARG A 228 -5.97 14.54 -1.81
CA ARG A 228 -7.11 14.93 -0.98
C ARG A 228 -8.38 14.97 -1.81
N ARG A 229 -9.52 14.87 -1.13
CA ARG A 229 -10.82 15.03 -1.77
C ARG A 229 -10.97 16.47 -2.23
N ARG A 230 -11.36 16.67 -3.50
CA ARG A 230 -11.68 18.01 -4.00
C ARG A 230 -12.81 18.61 -3.17
N SER A 231 -12.64 19.85 -2.72
CA SER A 231 -13.73 20.62 -2.14
C SER A 231 -14.79 20.83 -3.22
N ALA A 232 -16.05 20.61 -2.88
CA ALA A 232 -17.14 21.01 -3.76
C ALA A 232 -17.09 22.53 -3.90
N GLY A 233 -16.80 23.03 -5.10
CA GLY A 233 -16.82 24.46 -5.43
C GLY A 233 -18.24 25.05 -5.37
#